data_902b9fb14cd064ee81b9d8318ce08155
#
_entry.id   902b9fb14cd064ee81b9d8318ce08155
#
_cell.length_a   1.000
_cell.length_b   1.000
_cell.length_c   1.000
_cell.angle_alpha   90.00
_cell.angle_beta   90.00
_cell.angle_gamma   90.00
#
_symmetry.space_group_name_H-M   'P 1'
#
loop_
_entity.id
_entity.type
_entity.pdbx_description
1 polymer ?
#
loop_
_entity_poly.entity_id
_entity_poly.type
_entity_poly.pdbx_seq_one_letter_code
_entity_poly.pdbx_strand_id
1 'polypeptide(L)'
;MGAVAEILAVELAEPVPGVVRGCFLDSPSLKTRAEAQALDVMGWAVGDQAPVEAVEFLDGDRVVWRVPVDVPRPDLTTAFPEQEWAGNAGFAATLTVTGTTPELSLQLRAVMADQTRVPLALIRMRRGWRNNAPIATALISVVIPCYNQAHFLPSAIESVLAQTHPHHEIVVVDDGSTDNTREVVGRYPGVRCIRQRNSGLASARNTGIRRSNGDYLVFLDADDRLLPDALKVGLEDMRAHPECAFVSGHYRHIGVDDMPLPTPELPCVAEDHYGALLRTNYIGMPATALYRREVFEHVAAFDTSVRACEDYDLNLRITRRFPVHCHEHIVAEYRKHGANMTRSFPMMLASAMTIMRRQRRHVRRDDPDHAAYQVGVRFWQDYFGTPLVREVATALPAGDWRHSVPGLLALARYHPRGLVRCLGPLGSMGRDLQRRMVEVAARLRPDDGRRNR
;
A
#
# COMPACT_ATOMS: atom_id res chain seq x y z
N MET A 1 0.65 -9.74 -13.92
CA MET A 1 1.81 -10.64 -13.97
C MET A 1 2.90 -10.05 -13.09
N GLY A 2 3.42 -10.76 -12.04
CA GLY A 2 4.47 -10.17 -11.18
C GLY A 2 4.67 -10.93 -9.87
N ALA A 3 3.70 -10.92 -8.96
CA ALA A 3 3.80 -11.71 -7.74
C ALA A 3 3.65 -13.20 -8.06
N VAL A 4 4.57 -14.00 -7.56
CA VAL A 4 4.57 -15.46 -7.72
C VAL A 4 4.41 -16.15 -6.38
N ALA A 5 3.80 -17.32 -6.38
CA ALA A 5 3.80 -18.26 -5.27
C ALA A 5 4.78 -19.39 -5.58
N GLU A 6 5.80 -19.56 -4.77
CA GLU A 6 6.71 -20.71 -4.82
C GLU A 6 6.22 -21.78 -3.85
N ILE A 7 5.97 -22.97 -4.36
CA ILE A 7 5.48 -24.09 -3.55
C ILE A 7 6.65 -24.68 -2.76
N LEU A 8 6.59 -24.54 -1.43
CA LEU A 8 7.61 -25.02 -0.51
C LEU A 8 7.36 -26.48 -0.08
N ALA A 9 6.09 -26.84 0.11
CA ALA A 9 5.70 -28.19 0.49
C ALA A 9 4.27 -28.48 0.04
N VAL A 10 4.03 -29.75 -0.30
CA VAL A 10 2.71 -30.34 -0.48
C VAL A 10 2.69 -31.59 0.38
N GLU A 11 1.92 -31.58 1.44
CA GLU A 11 1.82 -32.67 2.41
C GLU A 11 0.41 -33.25 2.33
N LEU A 12 0.29 -34.49 1.91
CA LEU A 12 -1.00 -35.19 1.92
C LEU A 12 -1.31 -35.68 3.34
N ALA A 13 -2.56 -35.55 3.75
CA ALA A 13 -3.01 -36.13 4.98
C ALA A 13 -3.12 -37.66 4.84
N GLU A 14 -2.96 -38.38 5.94
CA GLU A 14 -3.23 -39.80 5.95
C GLU A 14 -4.74 -40.05 5.71
N PRO A 15 -5.11 -41.00 4.85
CA PRO A 15 -6.52 -41.38 4.62
C PRO A 15 -7.21 -41.76 5.93
N VAL A 16 -8.41 -41.22 6.14
CA VAL A 16 -9.22 -41.58 7.31
C VAL A 16 -10.03 -42.84 6.99
N PRO A 17 -9.71 -44.00 7.60
CA PRO A 17 -10.41 -45.25 7.33
C PRO A 17 -11.94 -45.14 7.55
N GLY A 18 -12.71 -45.69 6.63
CA GLY A 18 -14.18 -45.62 6.65
C GLY A 18 -14.76 -44.30 6.14
N VAL A 19 -13.97 -43.28 5.86
CA VAL A 19 -14.43 -41.97 5.38
C VAL A 19 -13.81 -41.61 4.03
N VAL A 20 -12.46 -41.53 3.96
CA VAL A 20 -11.73 -41.24 2.72
C VAL A 20 -10.80 -42.40 2.40
N ARG A 21 -11.00 -43.02 1.23
CA ARG A 21 -10.19 -44.13 0.73
C ARG A 21 -8.82 -43.69 0.22
N GLY A 22 -8.77 -42.54 -0.40
CA GLY A 22 -7.55 -41.95 -0.91
C GLY A 22 -7.72 -40.54 -1.47
N CYS A 23 -6.63 -39.83 -1.56
CA CYS A 23 -6.56 -38.50 -2.19
C CYS A 23 -5.18 -38.28 -2.78
N PHE A 24 -5.12 -37.39 -3.76
CA PHE A 24 -3.85 -36.92 -4.33
C PHE A 24 -4.01 -35.51 -4.93
N LEU A 25 -2.92 -34.75 -4.96
CA LEU A 25 -2.82 -33.47 -5.65
C LEU A 25 -1.95 -33.61 -6.90
N ASP A 26 -2.55 -33.43 -8.06
CA ASP A 26 -1.84 -33.42 -9.35
C ASP A 26 -1.11 -32.09 -9.56
N SER A 27 -1.68 -30.97 -9.00
CA SER A 27 -1.09 -29.63 -9.02
C SER A 27 -1.51 -28.89 -7.74
N PRO A 28 -0.65 -28.01 -7.19
CA PRO A 28 0.73 -27.71 -7.62
C PRO A 28 1.71 -28.78 -7.14
N SER A 29 2.84 -28.92 -7.87
CA SER A 29 3.95 -29.77 -7.43
C SER A 29 5.01 -28.95 -6.69
N LEU A 30 5.86 -29.63 -5.92
CA LEU A 30 6.96 -29.03 -5.16
C LEU A 30 7.88 -28.21 -6.09
N LYS A 31 8.33 -27.05 -5.64
CA LYS A 31 9.16 -26.05 -6.37
C LYS A 31 8.50 -25.43 -7.59
N THR A 32 7.22 -25.70 -7.84
CA THR A 32 6.46 -24.96 -8.87
C THR A 32 6.37 -23.49 -8.48
N ARG A 33 6.61 -22.59 -9.44
CA ARG A 33 6.31 -21.18 -9.35
C ARG A 33 5.06 -20.89 -10.17
N ALA A 34 3.99 -20.50 -9.50
CA ALA A 34 2.74 -20.12 -10.13
C ALA A 34 2.50 -18.61 -9.96
N GLU A 35 1.69 -18.02 -10.82
CA GLU A 35 1.20 -16.66 -10.59
C GLU A 35 0.36 -16.64 -9.31
N ALA A 36 0.66 -15.73 -8.38
CA ALA A 36 -0.08 -15.64 -7.12
C ALA A 36 -1.57 -15.30 -7.32
N GLN A 37 -1.95 -14.80 -8.50
CA GLN A 37 -3.33 -14.51 -8.87
C GLN A 37 -4.05 -15.66 -9.60
N ALA A 38 -3.33 -16.71 -9.97
CA ALA A 38 -3.87 -17.85 -10.73
C ALA A 38 -3.12 -19.14 -10.37
N LEU A 39 -3.16 -19.51 -9.08
CA LEU A 39 -2.64 -20.80 -8.63
C LEU A 39 -3.65 -21.88 -8.95
N ASP A 40 -3.31 -22.73 -9.91
CA ASP A 40 -4.13 -23.91 -10.24
C ASP A 40 -3.87 -25.03 -9.23
N VAL A 41 -4.92 -25.44 -8.56
CA VAL A 41 -4.92 -26.62 -7.68
C VAL A 41 -5.86 -27.66 -8.25
N MET A 42 -5.32 -28.80 -8.60
CA MET A 42 -6.06 -29.93 -9.15
C MET A 42 -5.69 -31.20 -8.39
N GLY A 43 -6.65 -32.09 -8.29
CA GLY A 43 -6.45 -33.37 -7.62
C GLY A 43 -7.70 -34.23 -7.63
N TRP A 44 -7.67 -35.23 -6.78
CA TRP A 44 -8.82 -36.11 -6.57
C TRP A 44 -8.93 -36.55 -5.12
N ALA A 45 -10.16 -36.87 -4.70
CA ALA A 45 -10.46 -37.45 -3.39
C ALA A 45 -11.60 -38.47 -3.50
N VAL A 46 -11.30 -39.71 -3.20
CA VAL A 46 -12.25 -40.82 -3.24
C VAL A 46 -12.73 -41.13 -1.82
N GLY A 47 -14.03 -41.00 -1.58
CA GLY A 47 -14.64 -41.37 -0.33
C GLY A 47 -14.77 -42.91 -0.21
N ASP A 48 -14.77 -43.45 1.01
CA ASP A 48 -14.81 -44.88 1.25
C ASP A 48 -16.24 -45.44 1.18
N GLN A 49 -17.17 -44.90 1.96
CA GLN A 49 -18.58 -45.35 2.01
C GLN A 49 -19.55 -44.38 1.30
N ALA A 50 -19.12 -43.15 0.98
CA ALA A 50 -19.92 -42.16 0.31
C ALA A 50 -18.99 -41.25 -0.53
N PRO A 51 -19.52 -40.56 -1.56
CA PRO A 51 -18.71 -39.62 -2.35
C PRO A 51 -18.28 -38.41 -1.53
N VAL A 52 -17.12 -37.84 -1.90
CA VAL A 52 -16.73 -36.49 -1.49
C VAL A 52 -17.52 -35.49 -2.34
N GLU A 53 -18.29 -34.61 -1.73
CA GLU A 53 -19.10 -33.61 -2.45
C GLU A 53 -18.29 -32.39 -2.87
N ALA A 54 -17.38 -31.95 -1.98
CA ALA A 54 -16.61 -30.75 -2.21
C ALA A 54 -15.24 -30.79 -1.51
N VAL A 55 -14.31 -29.94 -1.98
CA VAL A 55 -13.07 -29.63 -1.29
C VAL A 55 -13.15 -28.18 -0.82
N GLU A 56 -12.92 -27.96 0.47
CA GLU A 56 -12.77 -26.65 1.07
C GLU A 56 -11.28 -26.34 1.22
N PHE A 57 -10.90 -25.08 0.87
CA PHE A 57 -9.58 -24.52 1.07
C PHE A 57 -9.65 -23.53 2.22
N LEU A 58 -8.72 -23.65 3.19
CA LEU A 58 -8.71 -22.85 4.38
C LEU A 58 -7.39 -22.08 4.50
N ASP A 59 -7.52 -20.82 4.91
CA ASP A 59 -6.42 -19.98 5.42
C ASP A 59 -6.64 -19.84 6.93
N GLY A 60 -5.83 -20.53 7.74
CA GLY A 60 -6.12 -20.78 9.14
C GLY A 60 -7.45 -21.51 9.30
N ASP A 61 -8.35 -20.98 10.13
CA ASP A 61 -9.70 -21.55 10.35
C ASP A 61 -10.75 -21.07 9.34
N ARG A 62 -10.38 -20.15 8.46
CA ARG A 62 -11.31 -19.52 7.53
C ARG A 62 -11.36 -20.26 6.21
N VAL A 63 -12.56 -20.72 5.81
CA VAL A 63 -12.80 -21.23 4.45
C VAL A 63 -12.72 -20.07 3.46
N VAL A 64 -11.76 -20.15 2.55
CA VAL A 64 -11.53 -19.12 1.50
C VAL A 64 -12.09 -19.53 0.15
N TRP A 65 -12.14 -20.85 -0.16
CA TRP A 65 -12.79 -21.42 -1.35
C TRP A 65 -13.44 -22.74 -1.02
N ARG A 66 -14.48 -23.06 -1.78
CA ARG A 66 -15.12 -24.38 -1.81
C ARG A 66 -15.40 -24.73 -3.26
N VAL A 67 -14.94 -25.89 -3.70
CA VAL A 67 -15.10 -26.40 -5.08
C VAL A 67 -15.78 -27.76 -5.06
N PRO A 68 -16.64 -28.08 -6.02
CA PRO A 68 -17.25 -29.40 -6.12
C PRO A 68 -16.21 -30.46 -6.51
N VAL A 69 -16.51 -31.72 -6.18
CA VAL A 69 -15.77 -32.89 -6.64
C VAL A 69 -16.62 -33.56 -7.72
N ASP A 70 -16.38 -33.15 -8.97
CA ASP A 70 -17.19 -33.55 -10.13
C ASP A 70 -16.35 -33.63 -11.43
N VAL A 71 -15.05 -33.49 -11.33
CA VAL A 71 -14.15 -33.58 -12.48
C VAL A 71 -13.94 -35.04 -12.84
N PRO A 72 -14.17 -35.43 -14.13
CA PRO A 72 -14.00 -36.80 -14.58
C PRO A 72 -12.58 -37.35 -14.38
N ARG A 73 -12.46 -38.51 -13.79
CA ARG A 73 -11.22 -39.26 -13.49
C ARG A 73 -11.38 -40.72 -13.84
N PRO A 74 -11.43 -41.08 -15.12
CA PRO A 74 -11.63 -42.49 -15.55
C PRO A 74 -10.52 -43.44 -15.09
N ASP A 75 -9.32 -42.91 -14.82
CA ASP A 75 -8.18 -43.61 -14.25
C ASP A 75 -8.49 -44.19 -12.86
N LEU A 76 -9.31 -43.50 -12.07
CA LEU A 76 -9.65 -43.90 -10.72
C LEU A 76 -10.68 -45.05 -10.67
N THR A 77 -11.50 -45.27 -11.71
CA THR A 77 -12.40 -46.42 -11.79
C THR A 77 -11.66 -47.75 -11.78
N THR A 78 -10.44 -47.75 -12.36
CA THR A 78 -9.59 -48.96 -12.32
C THR A 78 -8.86 -49.09 -10.98
N ALA A 79 -8.48 -47.99 -10.36
CA ALA A 79 -7.76 -48.01 -9.08
C ALA A 79 -8.70 -48.30 -7.88
N PHE A 80 -9.95 -47.90 -7.98
CA PHE A 80 -10.99 -48.03 -6.93
C PHE A 80 -12.25 -48.63 -7.50
N PRO A 81 -12.26 -49.90 -7.91
CA PRO A 81 -13.37 -50.52 -8.62
C PRO A 81 -14.62 -50.72 -7.75
N GLU A 82 -14.46 -50.67 -6.42
CA GLU A 82 -15.56 -50.84 -5.46
C GLU A 82 -16.34 -49.53 -5.21
N GLN A 83 -15.78 -48.36 -5.60
CA GLN A 83 -16.41 -47.04 -5.41
C GLN A 83 -16.99 -46.54 -6.74
N GLU A 84 -18.32 -46.65 -6.87
CA GLU A 84 -19.06 -46.25 -8.08
C GLU A 84 -18.82 -44.77 -8.46
N TRP A 85 -18.52 -43.90 -7.50
CA TRP A 85 -18.26 -42.48 -7.69
C TRP A 85 -16.81 -42.16 -8.07
N ALA A 86 -15.88 -43.12 -8.05
CA ALA A 86 -14.45 -42.85 -8.31
C ALA A 86 -14.20 -42.18 -9.67
N GLY A 87 -15.01 -42.53 -10.68
CA GLY A 87 -14.87 -41.94 -12.01
C GLY A 87 -15.10 -40.41 -12.12
N ASN A 88 -15.70 -39.80 -11.09
CA ASN A 88 -15.93 -38.33 -11.02
C ASN A 88 -15.37 -37.74 -9.73
N ALA A 89 -14.34 -38.37 -9.15
CA ALA A 89 -13.78 -37.95 -7.87
C ALA A 89 -12.69 -36.85 -8.00
N GLY A 90 -12.55 -36.19 -9.16
CA GLY A 90 -11.62 -35.08 -9.37
C GLY A 90 -12.17 -33.74 -8.93
N PHE A 91 -11.26 -32.83 -8.60
CA PHE A 91 -11.57 -31.42 -8.35
C PHE A 91 -10.51 -30.52 -9.00
N ALA A 92 -10.91 -29.28 -9.37
CA ALA A 92 -10.03 -28.28 -9.92
C ALA A 92 -10.45 -26.88 -9.46
N ALA A 93 -9.48 -26.05 -9.11
CA ALA A 93 -9.68 -24.66 -8.72
C ALA A 93 -8.52 -23.78 -9.18
N THR A 94 -8.83 -22.58 -9.66
CA THR A 94 -7.84 -21.53 -9.86
C THR A 94 -7.99 -20.51 -8.73
N LEU A 95 -6.99 -20.45 -7.85
CA LEU A 95 -7.04 -19.67 -6.61
C LEU A 95 -6.26 -18.36 -6.76
N THR A 96 -6.77 -17.29 -6.14
CA THR A 96 -6.03 -16.05 -5.98
C THR A 96 -5.41 -16.02 -4.58
N VAL A 97 -4.09 -16.14 -4.52
CA VAL A 97 -3.34 -16.08 -3.26
C VAL A 97 -3.16 -14.62 -2.85
N THR A 98 -4.01 -14.15 -1.93
CA THR A 98 -3.95 -12.79 -1.37
C THR A 98 -3.48 -12.84 0.09
N GLY A 99 -2.93 -11.74 0.62
CA GLY A 99 -2.52 -11.61 2.02
C GLY A 99 -1.17 -10.89 2.16
N THR A 100 -0.78 -10.57 3.38
CA THR A 100 0.40 -9.80 3.70
C THR A 100 1.53 -10.62 4.32
N THR A 101 1.27 -11.89 4.65
CA THR A 101 2.28 -12.79 5.21
C THR A 101 3.24 -13.29 4.14
N PRO A 102 4.56 -13.39 4.43
CA PRO A 102 5.55 -13.93 3.50
C PRO A 102 5.29 -15.38 3.12
N GLU A 103 4.86 -16.19 4.07
CA GLU A 103 4.49 -17.59 3.87
C GLU A 103 2.99 -17.77 4.09
N LEU A 104 2.41 -18.63 3.30
CA LEU A 104 1.00 -18.99 3.33
C LEU A 104 0.85 -20.51 3.43
N SER A 105 -0.08 -20.95 4.25
CA SER A 105 -0.46 -22.35 4.37
C SER A 105 -1.92 -22.52 4.01
N LEU A 106 -2.20 -23.21 2.91
CA LEU A 106 -3.56 -23.59 2.54
C LEU A 106 -3.82 -25.02 2.97
N GLN A 107 -4.77 -25.19 3.90
CA GLN A 107 -5.28 -26.50 4.26
C GLN A 107 -6.43 -26.88 3.32
N LEU A 108 -6.41 -28.11 2.83
CA LEU A 108 -7.48 -28.70 2.03
C LEU A 108 -8.21 -29.73 2.88
N ARG A 109 -9.53 -29.70 2.86
CA ARG A 109 -10.36 -30.73 3.51
C ARG A 109 -11.52 -31.16 2.62
N ALA A 110 -11.79 -32.45 2.64
CA ALA A 110 -12.98 -33.03 2.03
C ALA A 110 -14.23 -32.68 2.84
N VAL A 111 -15.33 -32.46 2.14
CA VAL A 111 -16.67 -32.36 2.70
C VAL A 111 -17.49 -33.53 2.14
N MET A 112 -17.91 -34.42 3.03
CA MET A 112 -18.72 -35.59 2.69
C MET A 112 -20.21 -35.21 2.59
N ALA A 113 -21.02 -36.07 2.03
CA ALA A 113 -22.47 -35.88 1.90
C ALA A 113 -23.19 -35.65 3.26
N ASP A 114 -22.69 -36.24 4.33
CA ASP A 114 -23.19 -36.05 5.70
C ASP A 114 -22.62 -34.80 6.40
N GLN A 115 -21.92 -33.94 5.65
CA GLN A 115 -21.21 -32.75 6.12
C GLN A 115 -19.99 -33.03 7.03
N THR A 116 -19.56 -34.28 7.13
CA THR A 116 -18.29 -34.65 7.77
C THR A 116 -17.15 -33.99 7.02
N ARG A 117 -16.17 -33.47 7.75
CA ARG A 117 -14.99 -32.74 7.20
C ARG A 117 -13.71 -33.47 7.56
N VAL A 118 -12.92 -33.82 6.56
CA VAL A 118 -11.69 -34.61 6.72
C VAL A 118 -10.52 -33.90 6.05
N PRO A 119 -9.36 -33.75 6.72
CA PRO A 119 -8.19 -33.15 6.09
C PRO A 119 -7.72 -33.99 4.90
N LEU A 120 -7.34 -33.33 3.81
CA LEU A 120 -6.78 -33.95 2.59
C LEU A 120 -5.33 -33.64 2.37
N ALA A 121 -4.96 -32.33 2.52
CA ALA A 121 -3.61 -31.88 2.24
C ALA A 121 -3.30 -30.53 2.91
N LEU A 122 -2.01 -30.24 3.00
CA LEU A 122 -1.47 -28.95 3.35
C LEU A 122 -0.53 -28.48 2.24
N ILE A 123 -0.77 -27.31 1.65
CA ILE A 123 0.09 -26.68 0.68
C ILE A 123 0.77 -25.50 1.38
N ARG A 124 2.10 -25.55 1.53
CA ARG A 124 2.90 -24.42 2.00
C ARG A 124 3.55 -23.72 0.83
N MET A 125 3.43 -22.40 0.78
CA MET A 125 3.97 -21.60 -0.29
C MET A 125 4.60 -20.32 0.25
N ARG A 126 5.60 -19.81 -0.47
CA ARG A 126 6.23 -18.51 -0.22
C ARG A 126 5.87 -17.55 -1.34
N ARG A 127 5.53 -16.32 -0.97
CA ARG A 127 5.37 -15.24 -1.94
C ARG A 127 6.72 -14.75 -2.41
N GLY A 128 6.78 -14.39 -3.68
CA GLY A 128 7.95 -13.81 -4.29
C GLY A 128 7.57 -12.90 -5.44
N TRP A 129 8.58 -12.38 -6.08
CA TRP A 129 8.47 -11.53 -7.26
C TRP A 129 9.24 -12.17 -8.40
N ARG A 130 8.82 -11.94 -9.66
CA ARG A 130 9.48 -12.52 -10.83
C ARG A 130 10.90 -12.00 -10.99
N ASN A 131 11.05 -10.68 -10.82
CA ASN A 131 12.35 -10.04 -10.98
C ASN A 131 13.06 -9.98 -9.63
N ASN A 132 14.05 -10.85 -9.44
CA ASN A 132 15.04 -10.81 -8.39
C ASN A 132 16.42 -10.56 -9.00
N ALA A 133 16.58 -9.39 -9.67
CA ALA A 133 17.86 -8.98 -10.22
C ALA A 133 18.96 -9.07 -9.14
N PRO A 134 20.15 -9.62 -9.45
CA PRO A 134 21.26 -9.61 -8.52
C PRO A 134 21.56 -8.16 -8.08
N ILE A 135 21.83 -7.94 -6.79
CA ILE A 135 22.11 -6.59 -6.25
C ILE A 135 23.17 -5.86 -7.07
N ALA A 136 24.22 -6.59 -7.49
CA ALA A 136 25.33 -6.01 -8.24
C ALA A 136 24.91 -5.40 -9.58
N THR A 137 23.78 -5.79 -10.15
CA THR A 137 23.28 -5.35 -11.47
C THR A 137 21.89 -4.74 -11.42
N ALA A 138 21.25 -4.74 -10.27
CA ALA A 138 19.90 -4.18 -10.11
C ALA A 138 19.89 -2.69 -10.43
N LEU A 139 19.08 -2.28 -11.40
CA LEU A 139 18.94 -0.89 -11.78
C LEU A 139 17.87 -0.22 -10.89
N ILE A 140 18.22 0.92 -10.29
CA ILE A 140 17.28 1.74 -9.52
C ILE A 140 16.97 3.01 -10.30
N SER A 141 15.70 3.30 -10.54
CA SER A 141 15.26 4.59 -11.07
C SER A 141 14.90 5.52 -9.93
N VAL A 142 15.63 6.63 -9.81
CA VAL A 142 15.24 7.73 -8.92
C VAL A 142 14.43 8.74 -9.73
N VAL A 143 13.15 8.84 -9.42
CA VAL A 143 12.21 9.76 -10.07
C VAL A 143 12.11 11.03 -9.23
N ILE A 144 12.44 12.16 -9.84
CA ILE A 144 12.41 13.50 -9.21
C ILE A 144 11.30 14.33 -9.87
N PRO A 145 10.08 14.39 -9.31
CA PRO A 145 9.06 15.33 -9.77
C PRO A 145 9.48 16.75 -9.43
N CYS A 146 9.37 17.69 -10.37
CA CYS A 146 9.77 19.09 -10.18
C CYS A 146 8.73 20.04 -10.77
N TYR A 147 8.30 21.02 -9.97
CA TYR A 147 7.48 22.14 -10.43
C TYR A 147 7.92 23.42 -9.73
N ASN A 148 8.58 24.34 -10.47
CA ASN A 148 9.07 25.63 -9.96
C ASN A 148 10.00 25.50 -8.73
N GLN A 149 10.86 24.46 -8.74
CA GLN A 149 11.85 24.20 -7.68
C GLN A 149 13.29 24.13 -8.22
N ALA A 150 13.60 24.85 -9.29
CA ALA A 150 14.91 24.87 -9.91
C ALA A 150 16.06 25.20 -8.94
N HIS A 151 15.79 25.97 -7.88
CA HIS A 151 16.78 26.37 -6.87
C HIS A 151 17.16 25.24 -5.90
N PHE A 152 16.30 24.23 -5.66
CA PHE A 152 16.61 23.06 -4.84
C PHE A 152 17.08 21.86 -5.67
N LEU A 153 16.62 21.77 -6.91
CA LEU A 153 16.84 20.62 -7.80
C LEU A 153 18.32 20.18 -7.94
N PRO A 154 19.32 21.07 -7.97
CA PRO A 154 20.72 20.67 -7.97
C PRO A 154 21.09 19.78 -6.78
N SER A 155 20.67 20.17 -5.58
CA SER A 155 20.95 19.42 -4.35
C SER A 155 20.33 18.00 -4.38
N ALA A 156 19.11 17.88 -4.91
CA ALA A 156 18.45 16.58 -5.10
C ALA A 156 19.23 15.71 -6.11
N ILE A 157 19.56 16.23 -7.29
CA ILE A 157 20.31 15.51 -8.34
C ILE A 157 21.68 15.07 -7.81
N GLU A 158 22.44 15.96 -7.20
CA GLU A 158 23.78 15.68 -6.68
C GLU A 158 23.75 14.62 -5.58
N SER A 159 22.71 14.59 -4.75
CA SER A 159 22.53 13.55 -3.74
C SER A 159 22.34 12.15 -4.34
N VAL A 160 21.76 12.06 -5.54
CA VAL A 160 21.62 10.80 -6.27
C VAL A 160 22.90 10.42 -7.00
N LEU A 161 23.58 11.39 -7.60
CA LEU A 161 24.88 11.16 -8.26
C LEU A 161 25.95 10.69 -7.27
N ALA A 162 25.83 11.06 -5.99
CA ALA A 162 26.75 10.68 -4.91
C ALA A 162 26.43 9.31 -4.29
N GLN A 163 25.45 8.53 -4.81
CA GLN A 163 25.08 7.25 -4.26
C GLN A 163 26.19 6.20 -4.44
N THR A 164 26.41 5.40 -3.40
CA THR A 164 27.43 4.32 -3.43
C THR A 164 27.00 3.13 -4.29
N HIS A 165 25.71 2.96 -4.57
CA HIS A 165 25.21 1.98 -5.53
C HIS A 165 25.36 2.52 -6.97
N PRO A 166 26.18 1.87 -7.85
CA PRO A 166 26.56 2.44 -9.15
C PRO A 166 25.46 2.34 -10.22
N HIS A 167 24.53 1.36 -10.09
CA HIS A 167 23.53 1.09 -11.12
C HIS A 167 22.22 1.85 -10.82
N HIS A 168 22.20 3.13 -11.13
CA HIS A 168 21.00 3.95 -11.01
C HIS A 168 20.81 4.88 -12.21
N GLU A 169 19.58 5.28 -12.48
CA GLU A 169 19.22 6.34 -13.43
C GLU A 169 18.45 7.43 -12.71
N ILE A 170 18.59 8.66 -13.17
CA ILE A 170 17.88 9.82 -12.66
C ILE A 170 16.87 10.29 -13.71
N VAL A 171 15.60 10.37 -13.34
CA VAL A 171 14.53 10.83 -14.19
C VAL A 171 13.84 12.02 -13.54
N VAL A 172 14.19 13.22 -13.97
CA VAL A 172 13.51 14.45 -13.58
C VAL A 172 12.23 14.59 -14.41
N VAL A 173 11.09 14.74 -13.76
CA VAL A 173 9.81 15.02 -14.44
C VAL A 173 9.43 16.46 -14.15
N ASP A 174 9.67 17.35 -15.14
CA ASP A 174 9.25 18.75 -15.11
C ASP A 174 7.75 18.86 -15.38
N ASP A 175 6.96 19.09 -14.34
CA ASP A 175 5.50 19.21 -14.39
C ASP A 175 5.03 20.60 -14.87
N GLY A 176 5.67 21.10 -15.93
CA GLY A 176 5.30 22.37 -16.57
C GLY A 176 5.84 23.61 -15.84
N SER A 177 7.05 23.53 -15.29
CA SER A 177 7.70 24.66 -14.61
C SER A 177 7.82 25.88 -15.52
N THR A 178 7.74 27.06 -14.90
CA THR A 178 7.91 28.38 -15.53
C THR A 178 9.24 29.04 -15.15
N ASP A 179 9.98 28.43 -14.23
CA ASP A 179 11.34 28.81 -13.85
C ASP A 179 12.40 28.15 -14.75
N ASN A 180 13.66 28.25 -14.39
CA ASN A 180 14.78 27.70 -15.16
C ASN A 180 15.07 26.20 -14.89
N THR A 181 14.07 25.41 -14.43
CA THR A 181 14.21 23.97 -14.15
C THR A 181 14.92 23.22 -15.28
N ARG A 182 14.50 23.44 -16.55
CA ARG A 182 15.09 22.76 -17.72
C ARG A 182 16.58 23.10 -17.91
N GLU A 183 16.94 24.36 -17.70
CA GLU A 183 18.32 24.79 -17.80
C GLU A 183 19.21 24.16 -16.73
N VAL A 184 18.67 24.04 -15.50
CA VAL A 184 19.34 23.38 -14.38
C VAL A 184 19.61 21.91 -14.72
N VAL A 185 18.60 21.16 -15.16
CA VAL A 185 18.79 19.74 -15.53
C VAL A 185 19.80 19.58 -16.67
N GLY A 186 19.81 20.52 -17.63
CA GLY A 186 20.76 20.50 -18.76
C GLY A 186 22.24 20.59 -18.35
N ARG A 187 22.55 20.94 -17.12
CA ARG A 187 23.91 20.96 -16.57
C ARG A 187 24.41 19.59 -16.11
N TYR A 188 23.55 18.60 -16.02
CA TYR A 188 23.85 17.24 -15.52
C TYR A 188 23.78 16.22 -16.64
N PRO A 189 24.92 15.89 -17.30
CA PRO A 189 24.97 14.83 -18.32
C PRO A 189 24.49 13.50 -17.75
N GLY A 190 23.62 12.79 -18.47
CA GLY A 190 23.07 11.50 -18.03
C GLY A 190 21.76 11.62 -17.23
N VAL A 191 21.38 12.81 -16.76
CA VAL A 191 20.07 13.01 -16.14
C VAL A 191 19.01 13.21 -17.22
N ARG A 192 17.96 12.38 -17.19
CA ARG A 192 16.86 12.48 -18.15
C ARG A 192 15.82 13.47 -17.67
N CYS A 193 15.49 14.47 -18.50
CA CYS A 193 14.41 15.42 -18.23
C CYS A 193 13.19 15.11 -19.10
N ILE A 194 12.06 14.89 -18.47
CA ILE A 194 10.77 14.65 -19.15
C ILE A 194 9.85 15.81 -18.78
N ARG A 195 9.46 16.60 -19.77
CA ARG A 195 8.51 17.70 -19.55
C ARG A 195 7.09 17.26 -19.87
N GLN A 196 6.16 17.62 -19.00
CA GLN A 196 4.71 17.48 -19.22
C GLN A 196 3.98 18.79 -18.93
N ARG A 197 2.71 18.87 -19.35
CA ARG A 197 1.83 19.93 -18.87
C ARG A 197 1.55 19.73 -17.39
N ASN A 198 1.52 20.80 -16.60
CA ASN A 198 1.22 20.72 -15.17
C ASN A 198 -0.06 19.92 -14.92
N SER A 199 0.09 18.80 -14.25
CA SER A 199 -0.96 17.83 -13.96
C SER A 199 -0.89 17.32 -12.51
N GLY A 200 0.01 17.91 -11.70
CA GLY A 200 0.20 17.66 -10.28
C GLY A 200 1.21 16.55 -9.97
N LEU A 201 1.64 16.53 -8.71
CA LEU A 201 2.73 15.70 -8.18
C LEU A 201 2.52 14.19 -8.46
N ALA A 202 1.32 13.66 -8.19
CA ALA A 202 0.97 12.26 -8.48
C ALA A 202 1.13 11.92 -9.98
N SER A 203 0.71 12.82 -10.87
CA SER A 203 0.85 12.65 -12.32
C SER A 203 2.32 12.64 -12.76
N ALA A 204 3.13 13.53 -12.17
CA ALA A 204 4.57 13.59 -12.46
C ALA A 204 5.28 12.28 -12.02
N ARG A 205 5.00 11.77 -10.82
CA ARG A 205 5.53 10.48 -10.35
C ARG A 205 5.07 9.33 -11.26
N ASN A 206 3.80 9.30 -11.68
CA ASN A 206 3.28 8.30 -12.62
C ASN A 206 3.98 8.36 -13.99
N THR A 207 4.32 9.55 -14.46
CA THR A 207 5.11 9.70 -15.69
C THR A 207 6.52 9.16 -15.48
N GLY A 208 7.13 9.40 -14.32
CA GLY A 208 8.42 8.83 -13.96
C GLY A 208 8.40 7.30 -13.95
N ILE A 209 7.38 6.67 -13.38
CA ILE A 209 7.21 5.19 -13.40
C ILE A 209 7.21 4.68 -14.85
N ARG A 210 6.40 5.28 -15.72
CA ARG A 210 6.26 4.82 -17.12
C ARG A 210 7.49 5.08 -17.97
N ARG A 211 8.30 6.05 -17.63
CA ARG A 211 9.44 6.52 -18.44
C ARG A 211 10.80 6.10 -17.90
N SER A 212 10.84 5.38 -16.81
CA SER A 212 12.06 4.83 -16.21
C SER A 212 12.15 3.33 -16.46
N ASN A 213 13.36 2.74 -16.30
CA ASN A 213 13.66 1.36 -16.69
C ASN A 213 14.16 0.50 -15.52
N GLY A 214 14.40 1.06 -14.33
CA GLY A 214 14.93 0.35 -13.18
C GLY A 214 14.05 -0.79 -12.69
N ASP A 215 14.63 -1.81 -12.12
CA ASP A 215 13.96 -2.91 -11.43
C ASP A 215 13.28 -2.42 -10.16
N TYR A 216 13.82 -1.34 -9.61
CA TYR A 216 13.32 -0.67 -8.40
C TYR A 216 13.11 0.82 -8.65
N LEU A 217 12.30 1.43 -7.81
CA LEU A 217 11.92 2.84 -7.89
C LEU A 217 12.07 3.53 -6.54
N VAL A 218 12.63 4.73 -6.56
CA VAL A 218 12.64 5.70 -5.46
C VAL A 218 12.02 7.00 -5.97
N PHE A 219 11.19 7.65 -5.16
CA PHE A 219 10.59 8.94 -5.48
C PHE A 219 11.19 10.00 -4.57
N LEU A 220 12.04 10.86 -5.12
CA LEU A 220 12.73 11.92 -4.39
C LEU A 220 12.12 13.27 -4.78
N ASP A 221 11.55 13.99 -3.82
CA ASP A 221 11.06 15.34 -4.08
C ASP A 221 12.21 16.29 -4.37
N ALA A 222 11.99 17.30 -5.24
CA ALA A 222 13.06 18.16 -5.77
C ALA A 222 13.73 19.04 -4.71
N ASP A 223 13.11 19.19 -3.53
CA ASP A 223 13.61 19.95 -2.38
C ASP A 223 14.29 19.07 -1.32
N ASP A 224 14.29 17.75 -1.48
CA ASP A 224 14.84 16.77 -0.54
C ASP A 224 16.18 16.18 -1.05
N ARG A 225 16.81 15.32 -0.23
CA ARG A 225 18.06 14.63 -0.57
C ARG A 225 18.07 13.18 -0.10
N LEU A 226 18.78 12.32 -0.83
CA LEU A 226 19.18 11.00 -0.34
C LEU A 226 20.51 11.07 0.41
N LEU A 227 20.69 10.23 1.41
CA LEU A 227 22.01 10.01 2.01
C LEU A 227 22.84 9.08 1.11
N PRO A 228 24.19 9.11 1.18
CA PRO A 228 25.05 8.42 0.22
C PRO A 228 24.81 6.91 0.06
N ASP A 229 24.41 6.22 1.12
CA ASP A 229 24.17 4.77 1.11
C ASP A 229 22.68 4.38 0.95
N ALA A 230 21.79 5.34 0.70
CA ALA A 230 20.34 5.13 0.69
C ALA A 230 19.91 4.00 -0.25
N LEU A 231 20.39 4.01 -1.49
CA LEU A 231 20.03 3.01 -2.50
C LEU A 231 20.62 1.63 -2.16
N LYS A 232 21.86 1.60 -1.67
CA LYS A 232 22.54 0.38 -1.25
C LYS A 232 21.83 -0.29 -0.08
N VAL A 233 21.54 0.46 0.98
CA VAL A 233 20.83 -0.04 2.17
C VAL A 233 19.45 -0.58 1.79
N GLY A 234 18.69 0.15 0.97
CA GLY A 234 17.40 -0.32 0.49
C GLY A 234 17.47 -1.62 -0.30
N LEU A 235 18.50 -1.80 -1.16
CA LEU A 235 18.70 -3.05 -1.90
C LEU A 235 19.12 -4.21 -1.00
N GLU A 236 19.99 -3.97 -0.03
CA GLU A 236 20.40 -4.99 0.94
C GLU A 236 19.22 -5.48 1.76
N ASP A 237 18.36 -4.56 2.20
CA ASP A 237 17.15 -4.88 2.93
C ASP A 237 16.12 -5.62 2.04
N MET A 238 15.94 -5.17 0.79
CA MET A 238 15.08 -5.84 -0.20
C MET A 238 15.54 -7.27 -0.50
N ARG A 239 16.83 -7.54 -0.41
CA ARG A 239 17.39 -8.88 -0.55
C ARG A 239 17.14 -9.75 0.66
N ALA A 240 17.26 -9.19 1.86
CA ALA A 240 16.95 -9.89 3.11
C ALA A 240 15.46 -10.26 3.19
N HIS A 241 14.60 -9.45 2.54
CA HIS A 241 13.15 -9.60 2.52
C HIS A 241 12.62 -9.70 1.06
N PRO A 242 12.94 -10.79 0.33
CA PRO A 242 12.65 -10.93 -1.10
C PRO A 242 11.15 -10.97 -1.42
N GLU A 243 10.31 -11.24 -0.45
CA GLU A 243 8.84 -11.24 -0.55
C GLU A 243 8.23 -9.84 -0.53
N CYS A 244 8.97 -8.82 -0.01
CA CYS A 244 8.44 -7.48 0.20
C CYS A 244 8.21 -6.72 -1.11
N ALA A 245 7.11 -5.97 -1.16
CA ALA A 245 6.76 -5.07 -2.26
C ALA A 245 7.58 -3.78 -2.24
N PHE A 246 7.89 -3.30 -1.06
CA PHE A 246 8.86 -2.23 -0.80
C PHE A 246 9.52 -2.43 0.55
N VAL A 247 10.65 -1.79 0.73
CA VAL A 247 11.30 -1.59 2.03
C VAL A 247 11.40 -0.10 2.31
N SER A 248 11.34 0.31 3.59
CA SER A 248 11.40 1.72 3.96
C SER A 248 12.33 1.96 5.14
N GLY A 249 13.07 3.07 5.06
CA GLY A 249 13.89 3.55 6.16
C GLY A 249 13.32 4.82 6.80
N HIS A 250 14.18 5.52 7.51
CA HIS A 250 13.88 6.78 8.18
C HIS A 250 14.48 7.98 7.43
N TYR A 251 14.08 9.17 7.86
CA TYR A 251 14.63 10.43 7.38
C TYR A 251 14.97 11.35 8.54
N ARG A 252 15.74 12.37 8.27
CA ARG A 252 15.97 13.48 9.19
C ARG A 252 15.59 14.83 8.55
N HIS A 253 15.30 15.82 9.37
CA HIS A 253 14.97 17.16 8.91
C HIS A 253 16.24 18.00 8.70
N ILE A 254 16.22 18.80 7.63
CA ILE A 254 17.22 19.84 7.39
C ILE A 254 16.55 21.19 7.10
N GLY A 255 17.26 22.28 7.36
CA GLY A 255 16.87 23.64 6.99
C GLY A 255 17.11 23.96 5.52
N VAL A 256 16.78 25.18 5.11
CA VAL A 256 17.11 25.72 3.77
C VAL A 256 18.61 25.89 3.57
N ASP A 257 19.35 26.00 4.65
CA ASP A 257 20.80 26.14 4.75
C ASP A 257 21.54 24.81 4.90
N ASP A 258 20.82 23.69 4.68
CA ASP A 258 21.31 22.32 4.84
C ASP A 258 21.65 21.90 6.29
N MET A 259 21.41 22.77 7.28
CA MET A 259 21.70 22.46 8.67
C MET A 259 20.67 21.49 9.26
N PRO A 260 21.09 20.50 10.07
CA PRO A 260 20.18 19.58 10.73
C PRO A 260 19.15 20.29 11.61
N LEU A 261 17.91 19.84 11.56
CA LEU A 261 16.82 20.30 12.42
C LEU A 261 16.31 19.16 13.30
N PRO A 262 15.69 19.49 14.45
CA PRO A 262 15.02 18.48 15.27
C PRO A 262 14.04 17.64 14.44
N THR A 263 14.23 16.33 14.48
CA THR A 263 13.39 15.37 13.75
C THR A 263 12.63 14.52 14.77
N PRO A 264 11.32 14.37 14.66
CA PRO A 264 10.59 13.43 15.50
C PRO A 264 11.11 12.01 15.27
N GLU A 265 11.20 11.23 16.33
CA GLU A 265 11.45 9.80 16.21
C GLU A 265 10.27 9.14 15.49
N LEU A 266 10.58 8.38 14.46
CA LEU A 266 9.61 7.57 13.75
C LEU A 266 9.76 6.11 14.21
N PRO A 267 8.65 5.41 14.53
CA PRO A 267 8.74 4.02 14.91
C PRO A 267 9.13 3.16 13.71
N CYS A 268 10.07 2.25 13.91
CA CYS A 268 10.25 1.13 12.98
C CYS A 268 9.14 0.10 13.26
N VAL A 269 8.37 -0.22 12.26
CA VAL A 269 7.24 -1.15 12.34
C VAL A 269 7.71 -2.52 11.89
N ALA A 270 7.62 -3.51 12.79
CA ALA A 270 8.06 -4.87 12.48
C ALA A 270 6.94 -5.72 11.86
N GLU A 271 5.70 -5.52 12.29
CA GLU A 271 4.54 -6.31 11.87
C GLU A 271 3.31 -5.40 11.74
N ASP A 272 2.24 -5.90 11.14
CA ASP A 272 0.98 -5.16 10.96
C ASP A 272 1.17 -3.77 10.33
N HIS A 273 1.94 -3.72 9.24
CA HIS A 273 2.24 -2.47 8.53
C HIS A 273 1.00 -1.73 8.06
N TYR A 274 -0.05 -2.46 7.63
CA TYR A 274 -1.31 -1.85 7.22
C TYR A 274 -2.03 -1.19 8.40
N GLY A 275 -2.17 -1.89 9.53
CA GLY A 275 -2.75 -1.32 10.74
C GLY A 275 -1.92 -0.16 11.31
N ALA A 276 -0.59 -0.23 11.23
CA ALA A 276 0.29 0.89 11.61
C ALA A 276 0.05 2.12 10.73
N LEU A 277 -0.03 1.95 9.41
CA LEU A 277 -0.36 3.04 8.47
C LEU A 277 -1.79 3.56 8.67
N LEU A 278 -2.74 2.71 9.04
CA LEU A 278 -4.07 3.19 9.40
C LEU A 278 -4.03 4.13 10.61
N ARG A 279 -3.15 3.89 11.60
CA ARG A 279 -3.00 4.73 12.81
C ARG A 279 -2.30 6.05 12.50
N THR A 280 -1.20 6.00 11.72
CA THR A 280 -0.38 7.16 11.34
C THR A 280 0.51 6.82 10.16
N ASN A 281 1.05 7.83 9.44
CA ASN A 281 2.05 7.59 8.40
C ASN A 281 3.45 7.49 9.01
N TYR A 282 3.91 6.27 9.34
CA TYR A 282 5.24 6.03 9.88
C TYR A 282 6.37 6.15 8.83
N ILE A 283 6.05 6.05 7.53
CA ILE A 283 7.02 6.17 6.43
C ILE A 283 7.42 7.64 6.23
N GLY A 284 6.47 8.55 6.38
CA GLY A 284 6.67 9.99 6.46
C GLY A 284 6.93 10.69 5.13
N MET A 285 7.84 10.20 4.29
CA MET A 285 8.15 10.77 2.97
C MET A 285 8.48 9.68 1.95
N PRO A 286 8.20 9.92 0.64
CA PRO A 286 8.35 8.87 -0.39
C PRO A 286 9.81 8.48 -0.66
N ALA A 287 10.78 9.36 -0.39
CA ALA A 287 12.19 9.10 -0.65
C ALA A 287 12.83 8.06 0.29
N THR A 288 12.13 7.70 1.39
CA THR A 288 12.61 6.65 2.30
C THR A 288 12.28 5.25 1.81
N ALA A 289 11.42 5.09 0.81
CA ALA A 289 10.95 3.80 0.34
C ALA A 289 11.57 3.40 -1.01
N LEU A 290 12.11 2.17 -1.06
CA LEU A 290 12.54 1.51 -2.28
C LEU A 290 11.46 0.52 -2.72
N TYR A 291 10.77 0.81 -3.81
CA TYR A 291 9.67 0.01 -4.34
C TYR A 291 10.15 -0.95 -5.41
N ARG A 292 9.67 -2.20 -5.41
CA ARG A 292 9.77 -3.05 -6.61
C ARG A 292 8.91 -2.47 -7.73
N ARG A 293 9.44 -2.38 -8.93
CA ARG A 293 8.66 -1.92 -10.11
C ARG A 293 7.42 -2.78 -10.34
N GLU A 294 7.55 -4.07 -10.18
CA GLU A 294 6.46 -5.03 -10.38
C GLU A 294 5.22 -4.74 -9.52
N VAL A 295 5.35 -4.08 -8.37
CA VAL A 295 4.19 -3.74 -7.53
C VAL A 295 3.17 -2.87 -8.26
N PHE A 296 3.62 -2.03 -9.20
CA PHE A 296 2.77 -1.16 -10.01
C PHE A 296 2.00 -1.89 -11.13
N GLU A 297 2.27 -3.16 -11.35
CA GLU A 297 1.45 -4.03 -12.19
C GLU A 297 0.20 -4.55 -11.44
N HIS A 298 0.27 -4.59 -10.10
CA HIS A 298 -0.77 -5.13 -9.22
C HIS A 298 -1.55 -4.07 -8.46
N VAL A 299 -0.93 -2.95 -8.18
CA VAL A 299 -1.51 -1.81 -7.49
C VAL A 299 -1.45 -0.61 -8.41
N ALA A 300 -2.59 0.03 -8.64
CA ALA A 300 -2.61 1.27 -9.39
C ALA A 300 -1.58 2.25 -8.80
N ALA A 301 -0.83 2.94 -9.65
CA ALA A 301 0.18 3.91 -9.26
C ALA A 301 -0.41 5.07 -8.42
N PHE A 302 0.21 6.21 -8.35
CA PHE A 302 -0.28 7.33 -7.55
C PHE A 302 -1.64 7.83 -8.05
N ASP A 303 -2.59 8.04 -7.14
CA ASP A 303 -3.94 8.51 -7.48
C ASP A 303 -3.93 10.03 -7.72
N THR A 304 -4.14 10.42 -8.97
CA THR A 304 -4.16 11.83 -9.40
C THR A 304 -5.38 12.60 -8.91
N SER A 305 -6.39 11.95 -8.36
CA SER A 305 -7.55 12.62 -7.74
C SER A 305 -7.27 13.12 -6.33
N VAL A 306 -6.16 12.69 -5.72
CA VAL A 306 -5.70 13.13 -4.39
C VAL A 306 -4.67 14.24 -4.59
N ARG A 307 -4.88 15.39 -3.94
CA ARG A 307 -4.01 16.58 -4.12
C ARG A 307 -2.76 16.56 -3.27
N ALA A 308 -2.76 15.81 -2.18
CA ALA A 308 -1.64 15.63 -1.25
C ALA A 308 -1.76 14.28 -0.56
N CYS A 309 -0.71 13.79 0.10
CA CYS A 309 -0.64 12.47 0.75
C CYS A 309 -0.87 11.30 -0.24
N GLU A 310 -0.56 11.47 -1.52
CA GLU A 310 -0.71 10.45 -2.55
C GLU A 310 0.23 9.25 -2.33
N ASP A 311 1.38 9.47 -1.67
CA ASP A 311 2.31 8.47 -1.18
C ASP A 311 1.69 7.62 -0.05
N TYR A 312 1.04 8.27 0.89
CA TYR A 312 0.30 7.60 1.96
C TYR A 312 -0.84 6.72 1.44
N ASP A 313 -1.62 7.22 0.46
CA ASP A 313 -2.64 6.43 -0.23
C ASP A 313 -2.05 5.20 -0.92
N LEU A 314 -0.92 5.37 -1.64
CA LEU A 314 -0.21 4.28 -2.31
C LEU A 314 0.26 3.23 -1.30
N ASN A 315 0.92 3.65 -0.23
CA ASN A 315 1.45 2.76 0.79
C ASN A 315 0.36 1.96 1.49
N LEU A 316 -0.80 2.57 1.82
CA LEU A 316 -1.97 1.86 2.34
C LEU A 316 -2.51 0.81 1.36
N ARG A 317 -2.52 1.10 0.06
CA ARG A 317 -2.97 0.15 -0.96
C ARG A 317 -2.01 -1.03 -1.15
N ILE A 318 -0.71 -0.79 -1.02
CA ILE A 318 0.31 -1.83 -1.11
C ILE A 318 0.29 -2.71 0.14
N THR A 319 0.39 -2.12 1.35
CA THR A 319 0.51 -2.87 2.62
C THR A 319 -0.71 -3.71 2.95
N ARG A 320 -1.88 -3.36 2.39
CA ARG A 320 -3.08 -4.20 2.50
C ARG A 320 -2.99 -5.50 1.70
N ARG A 321 -2.10 -5.59 0.72
CA ARG A 321 -2.04 -6.69 -0.25
C ARG A 321 -0.73 -7.46 -0.24
N PHE A 322 0.34 -6.80 0.15
CA PHE A 322 1.70 -7.33 0.03
C PHE A 322 2.48 -7.08 1.32
N PRO A 323 3.39 -7.99 1.69
CA PRO A 323 4.35 -7.73 2.75
C PRO A 323 5.26 -6.56 2.37
N VAL A 324 5.69 -5.84 3.38
CA VAL A 324 6.67 -4.76 3.30
C VAL A 324 7.57 -4.83 4.53
N HIS A 325 8.72 -4.16 4.49
CA HIS A 325 9.63 -4.12 5.62
C HIS A 325 10.03 -2.68 5.97
N CYS A 326 10.35 -2.44 7.23
CA CYS A 326 10.88 -1.18 7.73
C CYS A 326 12.21 -1.43 8.44
N HIS A 327 13.25 -0.66 8.07
CA HIS A 327 14.55 -0.68 8.72
C HIS A 327 14.84 0.67 9.41
N GLU A 328 15.74 0.66 10.40
CA GLU A 328 16.04 1.83 11.25
C GLU A 328 17.03 2.82 10.61
N HIS A 329 17.59 2.52 9.44
CA HIS A 329 18.55 3.41 8.80
C HIS A 329 17.91 4.71 8.32
N ILE A 330 18.56 5.83 8.61
CA ILE A 330 18.20 7.13 8.01
C ILE A 330 18.77 7.14 6.59
N VAL A 331 17.91 7.28 5.59
CA VAL A 331 18.28 7.21 4.17
C VAL A 331 17.98 8.49 3.41
N ALA A 332 17.22 9.43 3.97
CA ALA A 332 16.83 10.68 3.31
C ALA A 332 16.87 11.88 4.26
N GLU A 333 16.90 13.06 3.67
CA GLU A 333 16.81 14.35 4.35
C GLU A 333 15.61 15.11 3.80
N TYR A 334 14.67 15.42 4.71
CA TYR A 334 13.48 16.24 4.41
C TYR A 334 13.75 17.69 4.68
N ARG A 335 13.67 18.53 3.65
CA ARG A 335 13.96 19.97 3.75
C ARG A 335 12.73 20.74 4.23
N LYS A 336 12.91 21.50 5.32
CA LYS A 336 11.88 22.39 5.88
C LYS A 336 12.03 23.81 5.32
N HIS A 337 11.02 24.27 4.59
CA HIS A 337 10.95 25.65 4.10
C HIS A 337 9.51 26.17 4.04
N GLY A 338 9.36 27.47 3.75
CA GLY A 338 8.04 28.14 3.79
C GLY A 338 7.03 27.65 2.76
N ALA A 339 7.49 27.07 1.65
CA ALA A 339 6.66 26.63 0.53
C ALA A 339 6.36 25.12 0.55
N ASN A 340 6.75 24.37 1.61
CA ASN A 340 6.38 22.96 1.69
C ASN A 340 4.86 22.78 1.63
N MET A 341 4.41 21.82 0.82
CA MET A 341 2.98 21.47 0.64
C MET A 341 2.30 21.13 1.97
N THR A 342 3.03 20.50 2.89
CA THR A 342 2.55 20.10 4.23
C THR A 342 2.09 21.27 5.10
N ARG A 343 2.41 22.51 4.75
CA ARG A 343 1.94 23.73 5.42
C ARG A 343 0.54 24.19 4.98
N SER A 344 0.00 23.63 3.90
CA SER A 344 -1.38 23.90 3.48
C SER A 344 -2.36 23.01 4.28
N PHE A 345 -2.62 23.36 5.55
CA PHE A 345 -3.43 22.55 6.46
C PHE A 345 -4.84 22.23 5.93
N PRO A 346 -5.57 23.15 5.26
CA PRO A 346 -6.87 22.80 4.68
C PRO A 346 -6.79 21.68 3.66
N MET A 347 -5.79 21.73 2.77
CA MET A 347 -5.57 20.73 1.73
C MET A 347 -5.10 19.40 2.33
N MET A 348 -4.16 19.43 3.26
CA MET A 348 -3.64 18.24 3.93
C MET A 348 -4.74 17.50 4.70
N LEU A 349 -5.54 18.23 5.50
CA LEU A 349 -6.67 17.67 6.23
C LEU A 349 -7.69 17.02 5.28
N ALA A 350 -8.06 17.72 4.21
CA ALA A 350 -9.02 17.22 3.23
C ALA A 350 -8.51 15.95 2.52
N SER A 351 -7.22 15.91 2.17
CA SER A 351 -6.58 14.77 1.50
C SER A 351 -6.49 13.57 2.43
N ALA A 352 -5.94 13.73 3.64
CA ALA A 352 -5.83 12.66 4.62
C ALA A 352 -7.20 12.06 4.98
N MET A 353 -8.21 12.91 5.22
CA MET A 353 -9.57 12.44 5.54
C MET A 353 -10.26 11.77 4.34
N THR A 354 -9.93 12.16 3.12
CA THR A 354 -10.42 11.49 1.91
C THR A 354 -9.81 10.09 1.78
N ILE A 355 -8.52 9.95 2.03
CA ILE A 355 -7.81 8.67 2.03
C ILE A 355 -8.39 7.75 3.13
N MET A 356 -8.51 8.25 4.36
CA MET A 356 -9.09 7.47 5.45
C MET A 356 -10.52 7.01 5.13
N ARG A 357 -11.35 7.86 4.52
CA ARG A 357 -12.70 7.47 4.09
C ARG A 357 -12.69 6.33 3.07
N ARG A 358 -11.71 6.32 2.16
CA ARG A 358 -11.54 5.22 1.20
C ARG A 358 -11.17 3.90 1.88
N GLN A 359 -10.38 3.93 2.95
CA GLN A 359 -10.02 2.74 3.72
C GLN A 359 -11.20 2.14 4.46
N ARG A 360 -12.21 2.94 4.85
CA ARG A 360 -13.39 2.46 5.60
C ARG A 360 -14.09 1.26 4.95
N ARG A 361 -14.12 1.19 3.63
CA ARG A 361 -14.74 0.06 2.89
C ARG A 361 -13.97 -1.25 3.00
N HIS A 362 -12.71 -1.20 3.42
CA HIS A 362 -11.82 -2.33 3.56
C HIS A 362 -11.68 -2.81 5.01
N VAL A 363 -12.23 -2.06 5.96
CA VAL A 363 -12.12 -2.31 7.40
C VAL A 363 -13.51 -2.64 7.94
N ARG A 364 -13.74 -3.88 8.35
CA ARG A 364 -15.00 -4.34 8.94
C ARG A 364 -15.04 -3.99 10.43
N ARG A 365 -16.23 -3.95 11.06
CA ARG A 365 -16.37 -3.55 12.48
C ARG A 365 -15.71 -4.52 13.46
N ASP A 366 -15.64 -5.76 13.12
CA ASP A 366 -15.08 -6.90 13.88
C ASP A 366 -13.61 -7.19 13.54
N ASP A 367 -13.02 -6.40 12.64
CA ASP A 367 -11.64 -6.51 12.22
C ASP A 367 -10.72 -5.76 13.19
N PRO A 368 -9.53 -6.29 13.58
CA PRO A 368 -8.50 -5.55 14.34
C PRO A 368 -8.15 -4.19 13.74
N ASP A 369 -8.16 -4.09 12.41
CA ASP A 369 -7.92 -2.86 11.68
C ASP A 369 -8.95 -1.76 11.93
N HIS A 370 -10.15 -2.11 12.45
CA HIS A 370 -11.17 -1.11 12.76
C HIS A 370 -10.73 -0.16 13.87
N ALA A 371 -10.11 -0.67 14.91
CA ALA A 371 -9.57 0.15 16.00
C ALA A 371 -8.44 1.06 15.49
N ALA A 372 -7.53 0.51 14.66
CA ALA A 372 -6.45 1.27 14.01
C ALA A 372 -7.01 2.40 13.14
N TYR A 373 -8.01 2.10 12.31
CA TYR A 373 -8.71 3.09 11.48
C TYR A 373 -9.32 4.23 12.32
N GLN A 374 -10.00 3.92 13.42
CA GLN A 374 -10.59 4.95 14.29
C GLN A 374 -9.53 5.85 14.94
N VAL A 375 -8.41 5.27 15.37
CA VAL A 375 -7.26 6.01 15.89
C VAL A 375 -6.72 6.96 14.82
N GLY A 376 -6.50 6.46 13.59
CA GLY A 376 -5.98 7.26 12.49
C GLY A 376 -6.90 8.41 12.06
N VAL A 377 -8.22 8.19 12.03
CA VAL A 377 -9.18 9.27 11.77
C VAL A 377 -9.01 10.41 12.77
N ARG A 378 -8.88 10.09 14.07
CA ARG A 378 -8.66 11.09 15.12
C ARG A 378 -7.28 11.75 14.99
N PHE A 379 -6.27 10.94 14.75
CA PHE A 379 -4.89 11.42 14.55
C PHE A 379 -4.83 12.48 13.45
N TRP A 380 -5.35 12.20 12.25
CA TRP A 380 -5.31 13.15 11.14
C TRP A 380 -6.18 14.39 11.37
N GLN A 381 -7.32 14.23 12.04
CA GLN A 381 -8.14 15.37 12.46
C GLN A 381 -7.38 16.30 13.40
N ASP A 382 -6.65 15.76 14.37
CA ASP A 382 -5.90 16.57 15.33
C ASP A 382 -4.60 17.10 14.74
N TYR A 383 -3.86 16.28 13.96
CA TYR A 383 -2.55 16.63 13.41
C TYR A 383 -2.63 17.83 12.45
N PHE A 384 -3.57 17.83 11.51
CA PHE A 384 -3.77 18.95 10.58
C PHE A 384 -4.85 19.92 11.05
N GLY A 385 -5.83 19.47 11.80
CA GLY A 385 -6.93 20.30 12.24
C GLY A 385 -6.55 21.27 13.36
N THR A 386 -5.69 20.88 14.31
CA THR A 386 -5.27 21.76 15.41
C THR A 386 -4.48 22.99 14.91
N PRO A 387 -3.47 22.85 14.04
CA PRO A 387 -2.82 24.01 13.42
C PRO A 387 -3.79 24.86 12.59
N LEU A 388 -4.71 24.22 11.85
CA LEU A 388 -5.70 24.91 11.05
C LEU A 388 -6.66 25.75 11.91
N VAL A 389 -7.08 25.24 13.08
CA VAL A 389 -7.87 26.02 14.05
C VAL A 389 -7.15 27.29 14.46
N ARG A 390 -5.84 27.21 14.74
CA ARG A 390 -5.02 28.38 15.13
C ARG A 390 -4.90 29.39 13.98
N GLU A 391 -4.63 28.90 12.76
CA GLU A 391 -4.53 29.72 11.55
C GLU A 391 -5.83 30.50 11.32
N VAL A 392 -6.98 29.81 11.32
CA VAL A 392 -8.29 30.44 11.11
C VAL A 392 -8.65 31.38 12.25
N ALA A 393 -8.37 31.02 13.51
CA ALA A 393 -8.63 31.87 14.67
C ALA A 393 -7.83 33.19 14.64
N THR A 394 -6.67 33.20 13.99
CA THR A 394 -5.85 34.39 13.80
C THR A 394 -6.27 35.20 12.57
N ALA A 395 -6.55 34.52 11.44
CA ALA A 395 -6.88 35.17 10.18
C ALA A 395 -8.29 35.78 10.15
N LEU A 396 -9.26 35.14 10.81
CA LEU A 396 -10.67 35.58 10.79
C LEU A 396 -10.89 36.97 11.42
N PRO A 397 -10.36 37.28 12.62
CA PRO A 397 -10.47 38.62 13.20
C PRO A 397 -9.70 39.69 12.42
N ALA A 398 -8.63 39.28 11.70
CA ALA A 398 -7.85 40.16 10.85
C ALA A 398 -8.54 40.49 9.52
N GLY A 399 -9.69 39.94 9.23
CA GLY A 399 -10.44 40.13 7.98
C GLY A 399 -9.81 39.40 6.78
N ASP A 400 -8.90 38.47 6.99
CA ASP A 400 -8.29 37.68 5.92
C ASP A 400 -9.20 36.52 5.50
N TRP A 401 -10.20 36.86 4.70
CA TRP A 401 -11.19 35.91 4.20
C TRP A 401 -10.60 34.87 3.23
N ARG A 402 -9.53 35.22 2.53
CA ARG A 402 -8.89 34.31 1.57
C ARG A 402 -8.31 33.07 2.25
N HIS A 403 -7.73 33.21 3.41
CA HIS A 403 -7.20 32.10 4.22
C HIS A 403 -8.28 31.51 5.14
N SER A 404 -9.17 32.35 5.70
CA SER A 404 -10.20 31.88 6.64
C SER A 404 -11.25 30.99 6.02
N VAL A 405 -11.79 31.33 4.83
CA VAL A 405 -12.94 30.59 4.22
C VAL A 405 -12.56 29.13 3.88
N PRO A 406 -11.46 28.84 3.17
CA PRO A 406 -11.06 27.45 2.92
C PRO A 406 -10.83 26.67 4.21
N GLY A 407 -10.23 27.30 5.21
CA GLY A 407 -10.00 26.69 6.52
C GLY A 407 -11.30 26.36 7.27
N LEU A 408 -12.25 27.29 7.32
CA LEU A 408 -13.58 27.07 7.93
C LEU A 408 -14.34 25.94 7.24
N LEU A 409 -14.32 25.87 5.90
CA LEU A 409 -14.96 24.80 5.14
C LEU A 409 -14.32 23.44 5.42
N ALA A 410 -12.98 23.39 5.50
CA ALA A 410 -12.25 22.16 5.83
C ALA A 410 -12.57 21.69 7.26
N LEU A 411 -12.57 22.61 8.24
CA LEU A 411 -12.93 22.30 9.62
C LEU A 411 -14.39 21.83 9.73
N ALA A 412 -15.34 22.52 9.08
CA ALA A 412 -16.75 22.14 9.08
C ALA A 412 -16.96 20.70 8.57
N ARG A 413 -16.24 20.36 7.52
CA ARG A 413 -16.39 19.04 6.86
C ARG A 413 -15.64 17.92 7.57
N TYR A 414 -14.45 18.18 8.08
CA TYR A 414 -13.51 17.14 8.50
C TYR A 414 -13.15 17.18 9.99
N HIS A 415 -13.30 18.34 10.64
CA HIS A 415 -12.98 18.52 12.05
C HIS A 415 -13.97 19.44 12.76
N PRO A 416 -15.27 19.06 12.86
CA PRO A 416 -16.33 19.94 13.39
C PRO A 416 -16.11 20.40 14.83
N ARG A 417 -15.43 19.58 15.67
CA ARG A 417 -15.02 19.99 17.02
C ARG A 417 -14.03 21.17 17.00
N GLY A 418 -13.11 21.20 16.04
CA GLY A 418 -12.18 22.29 15.82
C GLY A 418 -12.88 23.57 15.36
N LEU A 419 -13.90 23.44 14.50
CA LEU A 419 -14.74 24.57 14.09
C LEU A 419 -15.41 25.24 15.30
N VAL A 420 -16.00 24.45 16.20
CA VAL A 420 -16.60 24.97 17.43
C VAL A 420 -15.59 25.77 18.28
N ARG A 421 -14.35 25.26 18.38
CA ARG A 421 -13.26 25.97 19.09
C ARG A 421 -12.89 27.29 18.43
N CYS A 422 -12.86 27.35 17.08
CA CYS A 422 -12.59 28.57 16.32
C CYS A 422 -13.60 29.67 16.58
N LEU A 423 -14.89 29.29 16.66
CA LEU A 423 -16.02 30.23 16.71
C LEU A 423 -16.42 30.61 18.14
N GLY A 424 -15.98 29.85 19.16
CA GLY A 424 -16.31 30.06 20.57
C GLY A 424 -15.94 31.43 21.09
N PRO A 425 -14.82 32.07 20.75
CA PRO A 425 -14.44 33.42 21.21
C PRO A 425 -15.25 34.55 20.59
N LEU A 426 -16.03 34.33 19.54
CA LEU A 426 -16.71 35.38 18.75
C LEU A 426 -18.05 35.84 19.34
N GLY A 427 -18.38 35.51 20.59
CA GLY A 427 -19.57 36.01 21.33
C GLY A 427 -20.93 35.64 20.70
N SER A 428 -21.90 36.56 20.75
CA SER A 428 -23.26 36.31 20.22
C SER A 428 -23.31 36.12 18.71
N MET A 429 -22.48 36.84 17.98
CA MET A 429 -22.37 36.74 16.52
C MET A 429 -21.73 35.39 16.10
N GLY A 430 -20.82 34.86 16.91
CA GLY A 430 -20.26 33.54 16.73
C GLY A 430 -21.24 32.39 16.92
N ARG A 431 -22.21 32.53 17.82
CA ARG A 431 -23.24 31.50 18.08
C ARG A 431 -24.18 31.30 16.89
N ASP A 432 -24.58 32.38 16.24
CA ASP A 432 -25.48 32.33 15.08
C ASP A 432 -24.75 31.77 13.84
N LEU A 433 -23.50 32.19 13.62
CA LEU A 433 -22.63 31.65 12.58
C LEU A 433 -22.32 30.17 12.85
N GLN A 434 -22.04 29.80 14.10
CA GLN A 434 -21.82 28.43 14.54
C GLN A 434 -23.04 27.54 14.26
N ARG A 435 -24.26 28.01 14.55
CA ARG A 435 -25.50 27.28 14.28
C ARG A 435 -25.72 27.05 12.79
N ARG A 436 -25.56 28.07 11.95
CA ARG A 436 -25.66 27.99 10.49
C ARG A 436 -24.60 27.07 9.90
N MET A 437 -23.34 27.10 10.36
CA MET A 437 -22.28 26.27 9.86
C MET A 437 -22.38 24.81 10.31
N VAL A 438 -22.92 24.55 11.51
CA VAL A 438 -23.24 23.18 11.95
C VAL A 438 -24.38 22.60 11.10
N GLU A 439 -25.38 23.39 10.73
CA GLU A 439 -26.44 22.99 9.81
C GLU A 439 -25.89 22.71 8.39
N VAL A 440 -24.99 23.55 7.89
CA VAL A 440 -24.30 23.33 6.60
C VAL A 440 -23.41 22.09 6.66
N ALA A 441 -22.65 21.88 7.74
CA ALA A 441 -21.84 20.70 7.95
C ALA A 441 -22.68 19.41 8.06
N ALA A 442 -23.84 19.49 8.67
CA ALA A 442 -24.80 18.37 8.72
C ALA A 442 -25.36 18.01 7.33
N ARG A 443 -25.61 19.02 6.48
CA ARG A 443 -26.06 18.85 5.08
C ARG A 443 -24.95 18.35 4.14
N LEU A 444 -23.69 18.66 4.46
CA LEU A 444 -22.51 18.24 3.70
C LEU A 444 -21.95 16.87 4.15
N ARG A 445 -22.52 16.27 5.22
CA ARG A 445 -22.21 14.86 5.53
C ARG A 445 -22.66 14.01 4.35
N PRO A 446 -21.79 13.18 3.77
CA PRO A 446 -22.23 12.20 2.80
C PRO A 446 -23.29 11.33 3.46
N ASP A 447 -24.37 11.12 2.75
CA ASP A 447 -25.44 10.20 3.12
C ASP A 447 -24.80 8.85 3.53
N ASP A 448 -24.76 8.56 4.83
CA ASP A 448 -24.34 7.25 5.34
C ASP A 448 -25.46 6.31 4.92
N GLY A 449 -25.30 5.71 3.73
CA GLY A 449 -26.27 4.84 3.05
C GLY A 449 -27.04 3.89 3.97
N ARG A 450 -27.87 4.46 4.85
CA ARG A 450 -29.00 3.79 5.47
C ARG A 450 -30.17 3.87 4.49
N ARG A 451 -30.13 3.14 3.41
CA ARG A 451 -31.32 2.59 2.78
C ARG A 451 -31.39 1.14 3.18
N ASN A 452 -32.39 0.90 3.99
CA ASN A 452 -32.92 -0.43 4.31
C ASN A 452 -32.98 -1.32 3.06
N ARG A 453 -32.30 -2.44 3.10
CA ARG A 453 -32.87 -3.79 2.86
C ARG A 453 -31.84 -4.85 3.20
#